data_6b9bc8f1b3cde81dc45318befacfb374
#
_entry.id   6b9bc8f1b3cde81dc45318befacfb374
#
_cell.length_a   1.000
_cell.length_b   1.000
_cell.length_c   1.000
_cell.angle_alpha   90.00
_cell.angle_beta   90.00
_cell.angle_gamma   90.00
#
_symmetry.space_group_name_H-M   'P 1'
#
loop_
_entity.id
_entity.type
_entity.pdbx_description
1 polymer ?
#
loop_
_entity_poly.entity_id
_entity_poly.type
_entity_poly.pdbx_seq_one_letter_code
_entity_poly.pdbx_strand_id
1 'polypeptide(L)'
;GEAGGITQHIGAYRVKIGGKPITFLDTPGHAAFTSMRARGAQVTDIAILVVAADDGVMPQTIEAINHAKAANVPIIVAVNKIDKQGANPDRVLQQLTEYELVPEEWGGQTIVCNISAKFGQGIDNLLEMVLLTAEMADLKANPNRKAHGTVIEAKLDKGRGPVATLLVQNGTLPVSYTHLRAHETLSDL
;
A
#
# COMPACT_ATOMS: atom_id res chain seq x y z
N GLY A 1 9.34 18.27 4.24
CA GLY A 1 7.90 18.18 4.01
C GLY A 1 7.61 18.48 2.55
N GLU A 2 6.68 17.74 1.99
CA GLU A 2 6.24 17.96 0.60
C GLU A 2 5.45 19.25 0.48
N ALA A 3 5.57 19.91 -0.67
CA ALA A 3 4.84 21.15 -0.94
C ALA A 3 3.33 20.89 -0.94
N GLY A 4 2.57 21.67 -0.17
CA GLY A 4 1.12 21.54 -0.06
C GLY A 4 0.62 20.43 0.88
N GLY A 5 1.51 19.73 1.59
CA GLY A 5 1.13 18.68 2.56
C GLY A 5 0.48 17.43 1.95
N ILE A 6 0.69 17.20 0.65
CA ILE A 6 0.21 16.02 -0.08
C ILE A 6 1.39 15.18 -0.56
N THR A 7 1.21 13.86 -0.55
CA THR A 7 2.16 12.91 -1.11
C THR A 7 2.15 13.01 -2.64
N GLN A 8 3.32 13.27 -3.26
CA GLN A 8 3.47 13.45 -4.71
C GLN A 8 4.26 12.33 -5.39
N HIS A 9 4.94 11.50 -4.60
CA HIS A 9 5.78 10.40 -5.06
C HIS A 9 5.42 9.13 -4.31
N ILE A 10 5.72 7.96 -4.88
CA ILE A 10 5.60 6.70 -4.14
C ILE A 10 6.70 6.66 -3.09
N GLY A 11 6.30 6.70 -1.82
CA GLY A 11 7.20 6.50 -0.68
C GLY A 11 7.29 5.02 -0.33
N ALA A 12 8.50 4.54 -0.01
CA ALA A 12 8.70 3.20 0.53
C ALA A 12 9.43 3.28 1.86
N TYR A 13 8.92 2.60 2.87
CA TYR A 13 9.57 2.51 4.17
C TYR A 13 9.29 1.17 4.83
N ARG A 14 10.25 0.71 5.59
CA ARG A 14 10.24 -0.60 6.24
C ARG A 14 10.17 -0.45 7.74
N VAL A 15 9.26 -1.17 8.36
CA VAL A 15 9.09 -1.25 9.82
C VAL A 15 9.06 -2.70 10.28
N LYS A 16 9.34 -2.93 11.56
CA LYS A 16 9.16 -4.25 12.20
C LYS A 16 7.97 -4.19 13.15
N ILE A 17 7.06 -5.15 13.01
CA ILE A 17 5.88 -5.29 13.85
C ILE A 17 5.87 -6.70 14.41
N GLY A 18 5.93 -6.83 15.75
CA GLY A 18 6.06 -8.14 16.38
C GLY A 18 7.29 -8.93 15.91
N GLY A 19 8.40 -8.24 15.58
CA GLY A 19 9.63 -8.84 15.05
C GLY A 19 9.57 -9.18 13.55
N LYS A 20 8.43 -9.01 12.89
CA LYS A 20 8.26 -9.27 11.44
C LYS A 20 8.41 -7.99 10.64
N PRO A 21 9.24 -7.97 9.57
CA PRO A 21 9.40 -6.79 8.73
C PRO A 21 8.20 -6.63 7.78
N ILE A 22 7.73 -5.39 7.67
CA ILE A 22 6.71 -4.98 6.69
C ILE A 22 7.27 -3.80 5.91
N THR A 23 7.16 -3.85 4.59
CA THR A 23 7.45 -2.72 3.72
C THR A 23 6.15 -2.05 3.29
N PHE A 24 5.97 -0.79 3.67
CA PHE A 24 4.85 0.02 3.23
C PHE A 24 5.22 0.80 1.98
N LEU A 25 4.32 0.81 1.02
CA LEU A 25 4.34 1.71 -0.13
C LEU A 25 3.21 2.73 0.04
N ASP A 26 3.60 3.99 0.20
CA ASP A 26 2.63 5.09 0.26
C ASP A 26 2.44 5.67 -1.13
N THR A 27 1.20 5.64 -1.63
CA THR A 27 0.85 6.17 -2.94
C THR A 27 0.05 7.47 -2.81
N PRO A 28 0.27 8.46 -3.70
CA PRO A 28 -0.50 9.69 -3.67
C PRO A 28 -1.99 9.42 -3.85
N GLY A 29 -2.82 9.99 -2.96
CA GLY A 29 -4.28 9.87 -3.02
C GLY A 29 -4.98 10.86 -3.96
N HIS A 30 -4.27 11.87 -4.49
CA HIS A 30 -4.86 12.88 -5.36
C HIS A 30 -5.23 12.32 -6.75
N ALA A 31 -6.30 12.81 -7.34
CA ALA A 31 -6.85 12.34 -8.62
C ALA A 31 -5.81 12.31 -9.78
N ALA A 32 -4.83 13.22 -9.75
CA ALA A 32 -3.79 13.29 -10.78
C ALA A 32 -2.81 12.09 -10.81
N PHE A 33 -2.80 11.22 -9.78
CA PHE A 33 -1.79 10.18 -9.59
C PHE A 33 -2.31 8.75 -9.78
N THR A 34 -3.27 8.56 -10.67
CA THR A 34 -3.88 7.27 -11.01
C THR A 34 -2.86 6.18 -11.37
N SER A 35 -1.89 6.51 -12.21
CA SER A 35 -0.86 5.54 -12.65
C SER A 35 0.04 5.07 -11.51
N MET A 36 0.29 5.92 -10.52
CA MET A 36 1.08 5.56 -9.34
C MET A 36 0.32 4.59 -8.44
N ARG A 37 -1.00 4.79 -8.25
CA ARG A 37 -1.85 3.85 -7.50
C ARG A 37 -1.95 2.50 -8.19
N ALA A 38 -2.12 2.48 -9.51
CA ALA A 38 -2.15 1.25 -10.30
C ALA A 38 -0.83 0.47 -10.18
N ARG A 39 0.31 1.16 -10.30
CA ARG A 39 1.64 0.56 -10.16
C ARG A 39 1.86 0.03 -8.74
N GLY A 40 1.49 0.80 -7.73
CA GLY A 40 1.57 0.38 -6.33
C GLY A 40 0.79 -0.92 -6.08
N ALA A 41 -0.45 -1.01 -6.56
CA ALA A 41 -1.28 -2.19 -6.40
C ALA A 41 -0.65 -3.45 -7.05
N GLN A 42 -0.02 -3.31 -8.21
CA GLN A 42 0.58 -4.46 -8.92
C GLN A 42 1.82 -5.05 -8.24
N VAL A 43 2.50 -4.30 -7.38
CA VAL A 43 3.74 -4.74 -6.74
C VAL A 43 3.58 -5.07 -5.25
N THR A 44 2.38 -4.95 -4.71
CA THR A 44 2.07 -5.20 -3.30
C THR A 44 1.41 -6.56 -3.07
N ASP A 45 1.57 -7.08 -1.87
CA ASP A 45 0.93 -8.34 -1.44
C ASP A 45 -0.44 -8.08 -0.80
N ILE A 46 -0.61 -6.91 -0.18
CA ILE A 46 -1.83 -6.49 0.52
C ILE A 46 -2.03 -4.99 0.27
N ALA A 47 -3.26 -4.58 0.01
CA ALA A 47 -3.63 -3.17 -0.09
C ALA A 47 -4.40 -2.74 1.16
N ILE A 48 -3.99 -1.62 1.76
CA ILE A 48 -4.75 -0.95 2.81
C ILE A 48 -5.49 0.22 2.15
N LEU A 49 -6.81 0.12 2.12
CA LEU A 49 -7.69 1.16 1.61
C LEU A 49 -8.09 2.08 2.76
N VAL A 50 -7.60 3.31 2.73
CA VAL A 50 -7.90 4.31 3.76
C VAL A 50 -9.08 5.17 3.31
N VAL A 51 -10.16 5.16 4.09
CA VAL A 51 -11.37 5.95 3.82
C VAL A 51 -11.68 6.81 5.05
N ALA A 52 -11.88 8.09 4.83
CA ALA A 52 -12.23 8.99 5.92
C ALA A 52 -13.71 8.82 6.34
N ALA A 53 -13.95 8.67 7.63
CA ALA A 53 -15.30 8.44 8.18
C ALA A 53 -16.24 9.65 8.01
N ASP A 54 -15.68 10.84 7.84
CA ASP A 54 -16.42 12.08 7.59
C ASP A 54 -16.76 12.28 6.11
N ASP A 55 -15.82 11.96 5.21
CA ASP A 55 -16.00 12.16 3.76
C ASP A 55 -16.74 10.99 3.09
N GLY A 56 -16.49 9.76 3.55
CA GLY A 56 -17.01 8.55 2.92
C GLY A 56 -16.22 8.13 1.68
N VAL A 57 -16.87 7.30 0.86
CA VAL A 57 -16.27 6.80 -0.39
C VAL A 57 -16.22 7.91 -1.44
N MET A 58 -15.01 8.22 -1.89
CA MET A 58 -14.72 9.25 -2.89
C MET A 58 -14.36 8.59 -4.24
N PRO A 59 -14.37 9.32 -5.37
CA PRO A 59 -13.97 8.76 -6.67
C PRO A 59 -12.60 8.09 -6.66
N GLN A 60 -11.62 8.65 -5.94
CA GLN A 60 -10.29 8.07 -5.78
C GLN A 60 -10.30 6.77 -4.97
N THR A 61 -11.25 6.62 -4.05
CA THR A 61 -11.47 5.38 -3.29
C THR A 61 -11.92 4.26 -4.22
N ILE A 62 -12.90 4.55 -5.07
CA ILE A 62 -13.43 3.60 -6.07
C ILE A 62 -12.31 3.15 -7.02
N GLU A 63 -11.53 4.09 -7.50
CA GLU A 63 -10.38 3.81 -8.36
C GLU A 63 -9.36 2.90 -7.68
N ALA A 64 -9.01 3.18 -6.41
CA ALA A 64 -8.09 2.35 -5.65
C ALA A 64 -8.63 0.92 -5.44
N ILE A 65 -9.92 0.76 -5.19
CA ILE A 65 -10.58 -0.55 -5.13
C ILE A 65 -10.42 -1.30 -6.46
N ASN A 66 -10.68 -0.62 -7.57
CA ASN A 66 -10.57 -1.23 -8.90
C ASN A 66 -9.13 -1.66 -9.22
N HIS A 67 -8.13 -0.86 -8.85
CA HIS A 67 -6.71 -1.21 -9.02
C HIS A 67 -6.31 -2.43 -8.18
N ALA A 68 -6.73 -2.49 -6.92
CA ALA A 68 -6.45 -3.63 -6.07
C ALA A 68 -7.14 -4.91 -6.57
N LYS A 69 -8.39 -4.81 -7.01
CA LYS A 69 -9.11 -5.95 -7.61
C LYS A 69 -8.47 -6.42 -8.91
N ALA A 70 -8.09 -5.49 -9.80
CA ALA A 70 -7.39 -5.82 -11.05
C ALA A 70 -6.05 -6.50 -10.81
N ALA A 71 -5.34 -6.14 -9.76
CA ALA A 71 -4.10 -6.77 -9.34
C ALA A 71 -4.30 -8.06 -8.51
N ASN A 72 -5.54 -8.43 -8.21
CA ASN A 72 -5.90 -9.56 -7.36
C ASN A 72 -5.25 -9.53 -5.98
N VAL A 73 -5.20 -8.34 -5.38
CA VAL A 73 -4.57 -8.09 -4.08
C VAL A 73 -5.65 -8.04 -2.99
N PRO A 74 -5.48 -8.74 -1.86
CA PRO A 74 -6.38 -8.63 -0.72
C PRO A 74 -6.48 -7.19 -0.22
N ILE A 75 -7.68 -6.74 0.10
CA ILE A 75 -7.96 -5.39 0.59
C ILE A 75 -8.33 -5.44 2.07
N ILE A 76 -7.62 -4.66 2.88
CA ILE A 76 -8.00 -4.32 4.26
C ILE A 76 -8.49 -2.88 4.25
N VAL A 77 -9.66 -2.63 4.83
CA VAL A 77 -10.21 -1.28 4.91
C VAL A 77 -9.85 -0.64 6.26
N ALA A 78 -9.26 0.54 6.21
CA ALA A 78 -9.03 1.39 7.37
C ALA A 78 -9.95 2.61 7.31
N VAL A 79 -10.99 2.63 8.14
CA VAL A 79 -11.90 3.77 8.29
C VAL A 79 -11.25 4.75 9.25
N ASN A 80 -10.67 5.82 8.71
CA ASN A 80 -9.89 6.81 9.45
C ASN A 80 -10.74 8.02 9.88
N LYS A 81 -10.18 8.82 10.76
CA LYS A 81 -10.81 10.04 11.31
C LYS A 81 -12.10 9.77 12.10
N ILE A 82 -12.18 8.62 12.78
CA ILE A 82 -13.34 8.30 13.64
C ILE A 82 -13.52 9.26 14.81
N ASP A 83 -12.48 10.03 15.14
CA ASP A 83 -12.46 11.08 16.15
C ASP A 83 -13.15 12.38 15.71
N LYS A 84 -13.39 12.55 14.42
CA LYS A 84 -13.99 13.78 13.90
C LYS A 84 -15.49 13.87 14.18
N GLN A 85 -15.93 15.08 14.41
CA GLN A 85 -17.36 15.40 14.43
C GLN A 85 -17.95 15.14 13.03
N GLY A 86 -19.05 14.41 12.97
CA GLY A 86 -19.66 14.00 11.71
C GLY A 86 -19.10 12.68 11.13
N ALA A 87 -18.15 12.03 11.81
CA ALA A 87 -17.70 10.70 11.44
C ALA A 87 -18.85 9.71 11.48
N ASN A 88 -19.02 8.96 10.40
CA ASN A 88 -20.05 7.93 10.28
C ASN A 88 -19.45 6.66 9.62
N PRO A 89 -18.78 5.80 10.40
CA PRO A 89 -18.21 4.56 9.90
C PRO A 89 -19.24 3.65 9.22
N ASP A 90 -20.44 3.53 9.76
CA ASP A 90 -21.49 2.66 9.21
C ASP A 90 -21.90 3.09 7.79
N ARG A 91 -21.97 4.40 7.54
CA ARG A 91 -22.22 4.93 6.20
C ARG A 91 -21.12 4.51 5.22
N VAL A 92 -19.86 4.56 5.65
CA VAL A 92 -18.73 4.12 4.82
C VAL A 92 -18.85 2.64 4.49
N LEU A 93 -19.19 1.80 5.46
CA LEU A 93 -19.38 0.36 5.26
C LEU A 93 -20.53 0.08 4.27
N GLN A 94 -21.64 0.79 4.38
CA GLN A 94 -22.74 0.69 3.42
C GLN A 94 -22.31 1.05 2.00
N GLN A 95 -21.56 2.15 1.83
CA GLN A 95 -21.04 2.55 0.54
C GLN A 95 -20.06 1.52 -0.05
N LEU A 96 -19.21 0.93 0.78
CA LEU A 96 -18.24 -0.09 0.35
C LEU A 96 -18.91 -1.39 -0.12
N THR A 97 -20.08 -1.74 0.41
CA THR A 97 -20.83 -2.93 -0.04
C THR A 97 -21.26 -2.84 -1.49
N GLU A 98 -21.49 -1.64 -2.02
CA GLU A 98 -21.80 -1.41 -3.44
C GLU A 98 -20.64 -1.80 -4.36
N TYR A 99 -19.42 -1.85 -3.83
CA TYR A 99 -18.19 -2.25 -4.52
C TYR A 99 -17.71 -3.66 -4.13
N GLU A 100 -18.60 -4.48 -3.59
CA GLU A 100 -18.32 -5.88 -3.17
C GLU A 100 -17.30 -5.99 -2.03
N LEU A 101 -17.13 -4.95 -1.23
CA LEU A 101 -16.36 -4.98 0.00
C LEU A 101 -17.33 -5.05 1.19
N VAL A 102 -17.76 -6.27 1.49
CA VAL A 102 -18.71 -6.55 2.58
C VAL A 102 -17.92 -6.88 3.83
N PRO A 103 -18.14 -6.13 4.94
CA PRO A 103 -17.45 -6.38 6.21
C PRO A 103 -17.73 -7.79 6.75
N GLU A 104 -16.76 -8.37 7.45
CA GLU A 104 -16.93 -9.65 8.13
C GLU A 104 -18.09 -9.62 9.13
N GLU A 105 -18.31 -8.52 9.84
CA GLU A 105 -19.43 -8.30 10.75
C GLU A 105 -20.80 -8.43 10.07
N TRP A 106 -20.87 -8.21 8.76
CA TRP A 106 -22.09 -8.32 7.96
C TRP A 106 -22.13 -9.61 7.12
N GLY A 107 -21.29 -10.59 7.48
CA GLY A 107 -21.24 -11.89 6.80
C GLY A 107 -20.37 -11.92 5.54
N GLY A 108 -19.60 -10.87 5.27
CA GLY A 108 -18.65 -10.80 4.17
C GLY A 108 -17.25 -11.30 4.54
N GLN A 109 -16.25 -10.94 3.74
CA GLN A 109 -14.87 -11.38 3.90
C GLN A 109 -13.88 -10.21 4.04
N THR A 110 -14.36 -8.97 4.04
CA THR A 110 -13.50 -7.79 4.11
C THR A 110 -13.20 -7.42 5.56
N ILE A 111 -11.92 -7.36 5.89
CA ILE A 111 -11.45 -6.87 7.20
C ILE A 111 -11.56 -5.36 7.22
N VAL A 112 -12.26 -4.82 8.23
CA VAL A 112 -12.44 -3.39 8.43
C VAL A 112 -11.92 -3.01 9.81
N CYS A 113 -11.04 -2.00 9.86
CA CYS A 113 -10.50 -1.44 11.09
C CYS A 113 -10.89 0.03 11.20
N ASN A 114 -11.53 0.41 12.30
CA ASN A 114 -11.83 1.79 12.61
C ASN A 114 -10.63 2.41 13.32
N ILE A 115 -10.08 3.50 12.76
CA ILE A 115 -8.86 4.12 13.26
C ILE A 115 -8.97 5.64 13.39
N SER A 116 -8.13 6.19 14.24
CA SER A 116 -7.76 7.60 14.22
C SER A 116 -6.24 7.70 14.14
N ALA A 117 -5.73 7.95 12.94
CA ALA A 117 -4.29 8.12 12.73
C ALA A 117 -3.72 9.28 13.55
N LYS A 118 -4.52 10.34 13.76
CA LYS A 118 -4.15 11.51 14.55
C LYS A 118 -3.84 11.17 16.01
N PHE A 119 -4.60 10.26 16.60
CA PHE A 119 -4.47 9.88 18.01
C PHE A 119 -3.85 8.48 18.20
N GLY A 120 -3.45 7.81 17.12
CA GLY A 120 -2.89 6.45 17.17
C GLY A 120 -3.91 5.37 17.55
N GLN A 121 -5.20 5.69 17.55
CA GLN A 121 -6.26 4.76 17.94
C GLN A 121 -6.50 3.72 16.86
N GLY A 122 -6.57 2.45 17.24
CA GLY A 122 -6.88 1.33 16.34
C GLY A 122 -5.74 0.92 15.40
N ILE A 123 -4.59 1.61 15.43
CA ILE A 123 -3.44 1.31 14.55
C ILE A 123 -2.85 -0.07 14.86
N ASP A 124 -2.70 -0.43 16.14
CA ASP A 124 -2.16 -1.75 16.51
C ASP A 124 -3.03 -2.88 15.98
N ASN A 125 -4.35 -2.74 16.07
CA ASN A 125 -5.30 -3.71 15.51
C ASN A 125 -5.18 -3.79 13.97
N LEU A 126 -5.06 -2.66 13.28
CA LEU A 126 -4.84 -2.64 11.83
C LEU A 126 -3.57 -3.41 11.44
N LEU A 127 -2.48 -3.18 12.16
CA LEU A 127 -1.21 -3.84 11.89
C LEU A 127 -1.26 -5.35 12.20
N GLU A 128 -1.97 -5.76 13.24
CA GLU A 128 -2.24 -7.18 13.52
C GLU A 128 -3.02 -7.83 12.39
N MET A 129 -4.03 -7.16 11.83
CA MET A 129 -4.81 -7.67 10.71
C MET A 129 -3.97 -7.79 9.43
N VAL A 130 -3.04 -6.86 9.20
CA VAL A 130 -2.08 -6.95 8.09
C VAL A 130 -1.20 -8.20 8.24
N LEU A 131 -0.65 -8.45 9.42
CA LEU A 131 0.17 -9.62 9.69
C LEU A 131 -0.62 -10.93 9.54
N LEU A 132 -1.84 -10.97 10.04
CA LEU A 132 -2.72 -12.14 9.91
C LEU A 132 -3.04 -12.44 8.44
N THR A 133 -3.36 -11.41 7.66
CA THR A 133 -3.62 -11.54 6.23
C THR A 133 -2.38 -12.03 5.47
N ALA A 134 -1.19 -11.54 5.83
CA ALA A 134 0.07 -11.99 5.26
C ALA A 134 0.37 -13.47 5.58
N GLU A 135 0.09 -13.92 6.79
CA GLU A 135 0.23 -15.32 7.19
C GLU A 135 -0.71 -16.24 6.39
N MET A 136 -1.95 -15.84 6.22
CA MET A 136 -2.94 -16.60 5.45
C MET A 136 -2.58 -16.68 3.96
N ALA A 137 -1.92 -15.65 3.42
CA ALA A 137 -1.46 -15.61 2.04
C ALA A 137 -0.17 -16.44 1.81
N ASP A 138 0.47 -16.92 2.87
CA ASP A 138 1.71 -17.74 2.83
C ASP A 138 2.79 -17.13 1.95
N LEU A 139 3.09 -15.85 2.15
CA LEU A 139 4.04 -15.08 1.36
C LEU A 139 5.46 -15.59 1.56
N LYS A 140 6.14 -15.94 0.47
CA LYS A 140 7.48 -16.53 0.49
C LYS A 140 8.41 -15.83 -0.49
N ALA A 141 9.69 -15.73 -0.11
CA ALA A 141 10.77 -15.28 -0.98
C ALA A 141 12.05 -16.08 -0.69
N ASN A 142 12.87 -16.26 -1.71
CA ASN A 142 14.16 -16.92 -1.55
C ASN A 142 15.28 -15.89 -1.57
N PRO A 143 15.95 -15.60 -0.42
CA PRO A 143 17.03 -14.62 -0.37
C PRO A 143 18.31 -15.08 -1.08
N ASN A 144 18.47 -16.37 -1.33
CA ASN A 144 19.70 -16.96 -1.87
C ASN A 144 19.71 -17.02 -3.40
N ARG A 145 18.97 -16.16 -4.07
CA ARG A 145 18.97 -16.03 -5.53
C ARG A 145 19.29 -14.59 -5.94
N LYS A 146 19.54 -14.37 -7.23
CA LYS A 146 19.65 -13.02 -7.79
C LYS A 146 18.40 -12.21 -7.49
N ALA A 147 18.58 -10.93 -7.22
CA ALA A 147 17.48 -10.03 -6.94
C ALA A 147 16.52 -9.96 -8.13
N HIS A 148 15.24 -10.03 -7.81
CA HIS A 148 14.13 -9.74 -8.71
C HIS A 148 13.26 -8.67 -8.07
N GLY A 149 12.94 -7.62 -8.79
CA GLY A 149 12.19 -6.51 -8.23
C GLY A 149 11.65 -5.57 -9.31
N THR A 150 10.98 -4.54 -8.85
CA THR A 150 10.33 -3.53 -9.70
C THR A 150 10.85 -2.13 -9.38
N VAL A 151 11.10 -1.31 -10.40
CA VAL A 151 11.35 0.12 -10.21
C VAL A 151 10.04 0.80 -9.87
N ILE A 152 9.96 1.35 -8.67
CA ILE A 152 8.78 2.11 -8.22
C ILE A 152 8.88 3.59 -8.55
N GLU A 153 10.10 4.12 -8.62
CA GLU A 153 10.37 5.51 -8.99
C GLU A 153 11.74 5.63 -9.67
N ALA A 154 11.84 6.48 -10.68
CA ALA A 154 13.10 6.89 -11.25
C ALA A 154 13.09 8.40 -11.45
N LYS A 155 14.18 9.08 -11.05
CA LYS A 155 14.33 10.53 -11.17
C LYS A 155 15.76 10.94 -11.44
N LEU A 156 15.93 12.12 -11.99
CA LEU A 156 17.24 12.76 -12.13
C LEU A 156 17.50 13.64 -10.89
N ASP A 157 18.42 13.21 -10.05
CA ASP A 157 18.88 14.00 -8.92
C ASP A 157 19.99 14.96 -9.35
N LYS A 158 19.91 16.23 -8.92
CA LYS A 158 20.86 17.27 -9.31
C LYS A 158 22.29 17.02 -8.84
N GLY A 159 22.47 16.25 -7.76
CA GLY A 159 23.79 15.96 -7.17
C GLY A 159 24.32 14.57 -7.49
N ARG A 160 23.41 13.59 -7.68
CA ARG A 160 23.76 12.18 -7.84
C ARG A 160 23.57 11.65 -9.26
N GLY A 161 22.91 12.42 -10.15
CA GLY A 161 22.53 11.97 -11.47
C GLY A 161 21.25 11.11 -11.45
N PRO A 162 21.08 10.15 -12.36
CA PRO A 162 19.94 9.26 -12.39
C PRO A 162 19.86 8.39 -11.13
N VAL A 163 18.73 8.42 -10.44
CA VAL A 163 18.46 7.63 -9.24
C VAL A 163 17.15 6.86 -9.44
N ALA A 164 17.15 5.58 -9.09
CA ALA A 164 15.98 4.75 -9.10
C ALA A 164 15.73 4.11 -7.73
N THR A 165 14.46 4.04 -7.35
CA THR A 165 14.02 3.31 -6.16
C THR A 165 13.49 1.95 -6.60
N LEU A 166 14.13 0.89 -6.11
CA LEU A 166 13.80 -0.49 -6.42
C LEU A 166 13.08 -1.15 -5.25
N LEU A 167 11.96 -1.81 -5.53
CA LEU A 167 11.34 -2.75 -4.61
C LEU A 167 11.83 -4.15 -4.93
N VAL A 168 12.69 -4.69 -4.08
CA VAL A 168 13.18 -6.07 -4.23
C VAL A 168 12.11 -7.02 -3.70
N GLN A 169 11.54 -7.83 -4.59
CA GLN A 169 10.45 -8.77 -4.28
C GLN A 169 10.96 -10.20 -4.01
N ASN A 170 12.13 -10.54 -4.55
CA ASN A 170 12.75 -11.84 -4.37
C ASN A 170 14.28 -11.72 -4.53
N GLY A 171 15.02 -12.59 -3.87
CA GLY A 171 16.47 -12.60 -3.93
C GLY A 171 17.12 -11.49 -3.10
N THR A 172 18.43 -11.31 -3.31
CA THR A 172 19.24 -10.31 -2.62
C THR A 172 20.01 -9.45 -3.62
N LEU A 173 19.88 -8.13 -3.46
CA LEU A 173 20.64 -7.13 -4.23
C LEU A 173 21.81 -6.65 -3.36
N PRO A 174 23.07 -7.04 -3.66
CA PRO A 174 24.23 -6.59 -2.88
C PRO A 174 24.50 -5.09 -3.09
N VAL A 175 24.88 -4.39 -2.00
CA VAL A 175 25.09 -2.93 -2.00
C VAL A 175 26.26 -2.48 -2.87
N SER A 176 27.25 -3.34 -3.12
CA SER A 176 28.57 -2.91 -3.62
C SER A 176 28.83 -3.11 -5.12
N TYR A 177 28.01 -3.84 -5.87
CA TYR A 177 28.31 -4.16 -7.27
C TYR A 177 27.06 -4.33 -8.15
N THR A 178 26.25 -3.31 -8.25
CA THR A 178 25.17 -3.34 -9.25
C THR A 178 25.59 -2.62 -10.52
N HIS A 179 26.14 -3.35 -11.45
CA HIS A 179 26.17 -2.95 -12.85
C HIS A 179 24.82 -3.32 -13.46
N LEU A 180 23.92 -2.35 -13.50
CA LEU A 180 22.70 -2.46 -14.30
C LEU A 180 23.11 -2.24 -15.75
N ARG A 181 23.10 -3.27 -16.58
CA ARG A 181 23.30 -3.14 -18.01
C ARG A 181 22.00 -2.64 -18.65
N ALA A 182 22.12 -1.80 -19.67
CA ALA A 182 20.99 -1.22 -20.40
C ALA A 182 20.04 -2.24 -21.06
N HIS A 183 20.42 -3.51 -21.09
CA HIS A 183 19.64 -4.62 -21.68
C HIS A 183 19.03 -5.55 -20.64
N GLU A 184 19.36 -5.38 -19.36
CA GLU A 184 18.75 -6.14 -18.29
C GLU A 184 17.45 -5.45 -17.94
N THR A 185 16.35 -5.99 -18.42
CA THR A 185 15.04 -5.62 -17.90
C THR A 185 15.00 -6.00 -16.44
N LEU A 186 14.28 -5.23 -15.62
CA LEU A 186 14.14 -5.50 -14.19
C LEU A 186 13.55 -6.88 -13.88
N SER A 187 13.03 -7.59 -14.88
CA SER A 187 12.65 -9.00 -14.81
C SER A 187 13.85 -9.95 -14.75
N ASP A 188 15.06 -9.49 -15.12
CA ASP A 188 16.27 -10.32 -15.18
C ASP A 188 17.20 -10.09 -13.98
N LEU A 189 16.83 -9.16 -13.09
CA LEU A 189 17.48 -8.88 -11.80
C LEU A 189 16.73 -9.57 -10.68
#